data_d722c4984d9edc172bdfc9fbcb409b44
#
_entry.id   d722c4984d9edc172bdfc9fbcb409b44
#
_cell.length_a   1.000
_cell.length_b   1.000
_cell.length_c   1.000
_cell.angle_alpha   90.00
_cell.angle_beta   90.00
_cell.angle_gamma   90.00
#
_symmetry.space_group_name_H-M   'P 1'
#
loop_
_entity.id
_entity.type
_entity.pdbx_description
1 polymer ?
#
loop_
_entity_poly.entity_id
_entity_poly.type
_entity_poly.pdbx_seq_one_letter_code
_entity_poly.pdbx_strand_id
1 'polypeptide(L)'
;LLGLGPNGHIGFNEPEDHFPTMTHEVKLTEMTIDANKRFFESIDDVPKSAITMGIGTIMKAKKILVVANGEGKAEIVKKAFFGPVTPQVPASILQMHPNFVLVADEDALSLV
;
A
#
# COMPACT_ATOMS: atom_id res chain seq x y z
N LEU A 1 10.56 -0.64 6.05
CA LEU A 1 9.56 0.41 6.35
C LEU A 1 8.70 0.64 5.13
N LEU A 2 7.39 0.60 5.31
CA LEU A 2 6.40 0.81 4.26
C LEU A 2 5.39 1.89 4.68
N GLY A 3 5.00 2.71 3.71
CA GLY A 3 3.76 3.48 3.79
C GLY A 3 2.58 2.64 3.31
N LEU A 4 1.39 3.17 3.44
CA LEU A 4 0.15 2.55 2.99
C LEU A 4 -0.58 3.50 2.05
N GLY A 5 -0.74 3.08 0.80
CA GLY A 5 -1.51 3.87 -0.18
C GLY A 5 -3.02 3.85 0.10
N PRO A 6 -3.78 4.82 -0.42
CA PRO A 6 -5.21 4.92 -0.17
C PRO A 6 -6.02 3.73 -0.69
N ASN A 7 -5.52 3.02 -1.69
CA ASN A 7 -6.12 1.81 -2.24
C ASN A 7 -5.48 0.51 -1.73
N GLY A 8 -4.61 0.61 -0.71
CA GLY A 8 -3.93 -0.53 -0.12
C GLY A 8 -2.62 -0.93 -0.78
N HIS A 9 -2.10 -0.10 -1.70
CA HIS A 9 -0.81 -0.42 -2.30
C HIS A 9 0.33 -0.30 -1.27
N ILE A 10 1.33 -1.15 -1.42
CA ILE A 10 2.62 -1.11 -0.72
C ILE A 10 3.74 -1.09 -1.75
N GLY A 11 4.74 -0.20 -1.57
CA GLY A 11 5.54 0.22 -2.71
C GLY A 11 4.60 0.84 -3.74
N PHE A 12 4.70 0.44 -5.00
CA PHE A 12 3.70 0.72 -6.02
C PHE A 12 2.98 -0.56 -6.49
N ASN A 13 2.88 -1.58 -5.63
CA ASN A 13 2.05 -2.74 -5.92
C ASN A 13 0.58 -2.36 -5.76
N GLU A 14 -0.05 -2.04 -6.89
CA GLU A 14 -1.45 -1.62 -7.00
C GLU A 14 -2.40 -2.82 -6.88
N PRO A 15 -3.71 -2.57 -6.58
CA PRO A 15 -4.72 -3.62 -6.64
C PRO A 15 -4.67 -4.38 -7.96
N GLU A 16 -4.65 -5.72 -7.88
CA GLU A 16 -4.43 -6.61 -9.01
C GLU A 16 -5.20 -7.92 -8.78
N ASP A 17 -5.22 -8.80 -9.76
CA ASP A 17 -5.83 -10.13 -9.66
C ASP A 17 -4.89 -11.19 -9.02
N HIS A 18 -3.65 -10.83 -8.79
CA HIS A 18 -2.62 -11.66 -8.17
C HIS A 18 -1.65 -10.80 -7.36
N PHE A 19 -0.79 -11.44 -6.57
CA PHE A 19 0.31 -10.78 -5.89
C PHE A 19 1.59 -10.91 -6.72
N PRO A 20 2.09 -9.84 -7.37
CA PRO A 20 3.35 -9.89 -8.10
C PRO A 20 4.51 -10.23 -7.18
N THR A 21 5.39 -11.16 -7.60
CA THR A 21 6.47 -11.64 -6.75
C THR A 21 7.76 -10.84 -6.90
N MET A 22 8.09 -10.42 -8.12
CA MET A 22 9.38 -9.80 -8.45
C MET A 22 9.25 -8.32 -8.78
N THR A 23 10.38 -7.61 -8.81
CA THR A 23 10.43 -6.23 -9.28
C THR A 23 9.87 -6.14 -10.69
N HIS A 24 8.97 -5.20 -10.90
CA HIS A 24 8.25 -5.06 -12.17
C HIS A 24 7.80 -3.61 -12.40
N GLU A 25 7.45 -3.31 -13.64
CA GLU A 25 6.77 -2.06 -13.98
C GLU A 25 5.28 -2.20 -13.67
N VAL A 26 4.72 -1.15 -13.11
CA VAL A 26 3.29 -1.07 -12.79
C VAL A 26 2.71 0.22 -13.36
N LYS A 27 1.50 0.13 -13.92
CA LYS A 27 0.70 1.31 -14.26
C LYS A 27 0.00 1.79 -12.99
N LEU A 28 0.17 3.06 -12.66
CA LEU A 28 -0.46 3.65 -11.48
C LEU A 28 -1.95 3.86 -11.73
N THR A 29 -2.76 3.59 -10.71
CA THR A 29 -4.20 3.89 -10.77
C THR A 29 -4.42 5.40 -10.75
N GLU A 30 -5.58 5.84 -11.20
CA GLU A 30 -5.96 7.26 -11.13
C GLU A 30 -5.93 7.78 -9.69
N MET A 31 -6.35 6.97 -8.72
CA MET A 31 -6.30 7.30 -7.30
C MET A 31 -4.86 7.55 -6.84
N THR A 32 -3.91 6.74 -7.25
CA THR A 32 -2.50 6.90 -6.90
C THR A 32 -1.89 8.14 -7.57
N ILE A 33 -2.20 8.37 -8.84
CA ILE A 33 -1.76 9.57 -9.56
C ILE A 33 -2.30 10.81 -8.86
N ASP A 34 -3.58 10.84 -8.53
CA ASP A 34 -4.22 11.95 -7.84
C ASP A 34 -3.61 12.18 -6.44
N ALA A 35 -3.34 11.11 -5.70
CA ALA A 35 -2.71 11.21 -4.38
C ALA A 35 -1.29 11.79 -4.42
N ASN A 36 -0.57 11.62 -5.53
CA ASN A 36 0.80 12.12 -5.71
C ASN A 36 0.87 13.50 -6.38
N LYS A 37 -0.23 14.04 -6.92
CA LYS A 37 -0.23 15.34 -7.62
C LYS A 37 0.31 16.49 -6.77
N ARG A 38 0.18 16.41 -5.45
CA ARG A 38 0.67 17.42 -4.50
C ARG A 38 2.18 17.65 -4.55
N PHE A 39 2.94 16.71 -5.12
CA PHE A 39 4.39 16.80 -5.29
C PHE A 39 4.79 17.39 -6.64
N PHE A 40 3.84 17.73 -7.50
CA PHE A 40 4.07 18.22 -8.86
C PHE A 40 3.28 19.50 -9.10
N GLU A 41 3.72 20.30 -10.07
CA GLU A 41 3.02 21.55 -10.44
C GLU A 41 1.67 21.29 -11.09
N SER A 42 1.56 20.20 -11.87
CA SER A 42 0.35 19.79 -12.57
C SER A 42 0.18 18.30 -12.48
N ILE A 43 -1.08 17.84 -12.53
CA ILE A 43 -1.38 16.39 -12.58
C ILE A 43 -0.77 15.74 -13.84
N ASP A 44 -0.63 16.48 -14.92
CA ASP A 44 -0.02 15.98 -16.16
C ASP A 44 1.48 15.68 -16.00
N ASP A 45 2.13 16.27 -15.01
CA ASP A 45 3.55 16.04 -14.70
C ASP A 45 3.75 14.78 -13.84
N VAL A 46 2.69 14.22 -13.27
CA VAL A 46 2.78 13.00 -12.45
C VAL A 46 3.08 11.80 -13.35
N PRO A 47 4.14 11.03 -13.08
CA PRO A 47 4.39 9.77 -13.81
C PRO A 47 3.19 8.84 -13.73
N LYS A 48 2.91 8.13 -14.83
CA LYS A 48 1.76 7.21 -14.93
C LYS A 48 2.14 5.76 -14.71
N SER A 49 3.44 5.48 -14.65
CA SER A 49 3.98 4.16 -14.33
C SER A 49 5.15 4.30 -13.37
N ALA A 50 5.47 3.21 -12.67
CA ALA A 50 6.59 3.13 -11.76
C ALA A 50 7.19 1.72 -11.79
N ILE A 51 8.47 1.62 -11.41
CA ILE A 51 9.10 0.34 -11.14
C ILE A 51 9.01 0.12 -9.64
N THR A 52 8.55 -1.04 -9.24
CA THR A 52 8.36 -1.38 -7.84
C THR A 52 8.95 -2.73 -7.49
N MET A 53 9.41 -2.85 -6.25
CA MET A 53 9.74 -4.12 -5.63
C MET A 53 8.46 -4.95 -5.48
N GLY A 54 8.47 -6.18 -5.98
CA GLY A 54 7.31 -7.06 -5.89
C GLY A 54 6.99 -7.52 -4.47
N ILE A 55 5.78 -8.01 -4.30
CA ILE A 55 5.26 -8.49 -3.00
C ILE A 55 6.13 -9.63 -2.44
N GLY A 56 6.59 -10.56 -3.30
CA GLY A 56 7.44 -11.66 -2.86
C GLY A 56 8.76 -11.18 -2.25
N THR A 57 9.34 -10.13 -2.81
CA THR A 57 10.57 -9.53 -2.28
C THR A 57 10.30 -8.80 -0.95
N ILE A 58 9.20 -8.06 -0.87
CA ILE A 58 8.78 -7.39 0.38
C ILE A 58 8.61 -8.42 1.49
N MET A 59 7.93 -9.54 1.20
CA MET A 59 7.66 -10.58 2.19
C MET A 59 8.89 -11.32 2.69
N LYS A 60 10.03 -11.22 2.00
CA LYS A 60 11.32 -11.77 2.44
C LYS A 60 12.02 -10.95 3.51
N ALA A 61 11.55 -9.73 3.78
CA ALA A 61 12.14 -8.90 4.84
C ALA A 61 12.01 -9.61 6.19
N LYS A 62 13.04 -9.52 7.01
CA LYS A 62 13.02 -10.12 8.36
C LYS A 62 11.97 -9.51 9.27
N LYS A 63 11.71 -8.21 9.09
CA LYS A 63 10.70 -7.45 9.82
C LYS A 63 10.08 -6.42 8.88
N ILE A 64 8.77 -6.28 8.96
CA ILE A 64 8.04 -5.27 8.21
C ILE A 64 7.36 -4.32 9.18
N LEU A 65 7.57 -3.03 8.96
CA LEU A 65 6.94 -1.95 9.70
C LEU A 65 6.12 -1.11 8.72
N VAL A 66 4.82 -1.00 8.99
CA VAL A 66 3.92 -0.07 8.27
C VAL A 66 3.54 1.06 9.20
N VAL A 67 3.64 2.29 8.71
CA VAL A 67 3.20 3.47 9.43
C VAL A 67 2.01 4.09 8.68
N ALA A 68 0.92 4.31 9.40
CA ALA A 68 -0.27 4.95 8.86
C ALA A 68 -0.83 5.96 9.88
N ASN A 69 -1.19 7.14 9.43
CA ASN A 69 -1.74 8.18 10.29
C ASN A 69 -2.86 8.95 9.62
N GLY A 70 -3.76 9.45 10.45
CA GLY A 70 -4.87 10.29 10.03
C GLY A 70 -6.12 9.51 9.64
N GLU A 71 -7.26 10.17 9.74
CA GLU A 71 -8.58 9.61 9.46
C GLU A 71 -8.72 9.13 8.00
N GLY A 72 -8.02 9.77 7.07
CA GLY A 72 -8.02 9.36 5.65
C GLY A 72 -7.45 7.96 5.41
N LYS A 73 -6.75 7.37 6.40
CA LYS A 73 -6.26 6.00 6.33
C LYS A 73 -7.18 4.97 7.01
N ALA A 74 -8.21 5.41 7.71
CA ALA A 74 -9.02 4.52 8.55
C ALA A 74 -9.68 3.36 7.77
N GLU A 75 -10.27 3.66 6.60
CA GLU A 75 -10.89 2.61 5.77
C GLU A 75 -9.88 1.59 5.26
N ILE A 76 -8.75 2.08 4.75
CA ILE A 76 -7.76 1.16 4.17
C ILE A 76 -7.02 0.36 5.24
N VAL A 77 -6.78 0.92 6.41
CA VAL A 77 -6.24 0.18 7.57
C VAL A 77 -7.19 -0.97 7.93
N LYS A 78 -8.48 -0.68 8.01
CA LYS A 78 -9.49 -1.72 8.28
C LYS A 78 -9.49 -2.81 7.21
N LYS A 79 -9.52 -2.44 5.94
CA LYS A 79 -9.53 -3.40 4.83
C LYS A 79 -8.26 -4.24 4.77
N ALA A 80 -7.10 -3.60 4.96
CA ALA A 80 -5.81 -4.27 4.80
C ALA A 80 -5.47 -5.20 5.96
N PHE A 81 -5.78 -4.83 7.19
CA PHE A 81 -5.27 -5.55 8.37
C PHE A 81 -6.34 -6.22 9.22
N PHE A 82 -7.60 -5.94 8.96
CA PHE A 82 -8.75 -6.52 9.68
C PHE A 82 -9.78 -7.13 8.72
N GLY A 83 -9.48 -7.14 7.44
CA GLY A 83 -10.27 -7.77 6.39
C GLY A 83 -9.58 -9.02 5.82
N PRO A 84 -10.11 -9.56 4.71
CA PRO A 84 -9.53 -10.74 4.09
C PRO A 84 -8.20 -10.42 3.38
N VAL A 85 -7.33 -11.43 3.28
CA VAL A 85 -6.13 -11.34 2.45
C VAL A 85 -6.55 -11.48 0.99
N THR A 86 -6.27 -10.46 0.20
CA THR A 86 -6.65 -10.41 -1.22
C THR A 86 -5.71 -9.51 -2.03
N PRO A 87 -5.36 -9.88 -3.27
CA PRO A 87 -4.57 -9.00 -4.13
C PRO A 87 -5.30 -7.71 -4.54
N GLN A 88 -6.61 -7.61 -4.33
CA GLN A 88 -7.36 -6.36 -4.48
C GLN A 88 -6.98 -5.30 -3.43
N VAL A 89 -6.36 -5.73 -2.33
CA VAL A 89 -5.80 -4.89 -1.29
C VAL A 89 -4.38 -5.41 -1.01
N PRO A 90 -3.37 -4.98 -1.77
CA PRO A 90 -2.02 -5.58 -1.70
C PRO A 90 -1.43 -5.66 -0.30
N ALA A 91 -1.61 -4.63 0.52
CA ALA A 91 -1.14 -4.60 1.91
C ALA A 91 -1.73 -5.73 2.77
N SER A 92 -2.85 -6.32 2.38
CA SER A 92 -3.49 -7.39 3.15
C SER A 92 -2.60 -8.62 3.31
N ILE A 93 -1.66 -8.86 2.37
CA ILE A 93 -0.72 -9.99 2.47
C ILE A 93 0.18 -9.88 3.69
N LEU A 94 0.40 -8.68 4.21
CA LEU A 94 1.24 -8.46 5.39
C LEU A 94 0.70 -9.15 6.64
N GLN A 95 -0.60 -9.47 6.67
CA GLN A 95 -1.19 -10.31 7.73
C GLN A 95 -0.53 -11.70 7.82
N MET A 96 0.06 -12.17 6.72
CA MET A 96 0.74 -13.47 6.63
C MET A 96 2.22 -13.40 7.03
N HIS A 97 2.77 -12.21 7.27
CA HIS A 97 4.18 -12.06 7.61
C HIS A 97 4.42 -12.39 9.09
N PRO A 98 5.46 -13.19 9.42
CA PRO A 98 5.70 -13.64 10.80
C PRO A 98 6.20 -12.53 11.73
N ASN A 99 6.66 -11.40 11.21
CA ASN A 99 7.18 -10.28 12.01
C ASN A 99 6.75 -8.94 11.41
N PHE A 100 5.43 -8.73 11.40
CA PHE A 100 4.78 -7.53 10.91
C PHE A 100 4.32 -6.66 12.07
N VAL A 101 4.58 -5.34 11.97
CA VAL A 101 4.13 -4.34 12.93
C VAL A 101 3.44 -3.21 12.20
N LEU A 102 2.23 -2.89 12.62
CA LEU A 102 1.50 -1.69 12.22
C LEU A 102 1.65 -0.64 13.34
N VAL A 103 2.14 0.53 12.98
CA VAL A 103 2.11 1.71 13.85
C VAL A 103 1.10 2.70 13.25
N ALA A 104 0.03 2.95 13.98
CA ALA A 104 -1.05 3.82 13.51
C ALA A 104 -1.57 4.67 14.66
N ASP A 105 -1.98 5.90 14.34
CA ASP A 105 -2.63 6.77 15.33
C ASP A 105 -4.11 6.40 15.54
N GLU A 106 -4.74 7.02 16.52
CA GLU A 106 -6.15 6.76 16.84
C GLU A 106 -7.08 7.06 15.66
N ASP A 107 -6.77 8.11 14.89
CA ASP A 107 -7.58 8.49 13.72
C ASP A 107 -7.52 7.43 12.63
N ALA A 108 -6.33 6.90 12.33
CA ALA A 108 -6.17 5.80 11.37
C ALA A 108 -6.81 4.49 11.85
N LEU A 109 -6.98 4.31 13.16
CA LEU A 109 -7.62 3.15 13.79
C LEU A 109 -9.10 3.36 14.10
N SER A 110 -9.69 4.49 13.71
CA SER A 110 -11.04 4.87 14.14
C SER A 110 -12.17 3.93 13.66
N LEU A 111 -11.90 3.08 12.67
CA LEU A 111 -12.85 2.10 12.14
C LEU A 111 -12.58 0.65 12.57
N VAL A 112 -11.65 0.45 13.46
CA VAL A 112 -11.33 -0.89 14.01
C VAL A 112 -11.58 -0.98 15.51
#